data_2bcf190310cd173cc2af93d50792038d
#
_entry.id   2bcf190310cd173cc2af93d50792038d
#
_cell.length_a   1.000
_cell.length_b   1.000
_cell.length_c   1.000
_cell.angle_alpha   90.00
_cell.angle_beta   90.00
_cell.angle_gamma   90.00
#
_symmetry.space_group_name_H-M   'P 1'
#
loop_
_entity.id
_entity.type
_entity.pdbx_description
1 polymer ?
#
loop_
_entity_poly.entity_id
_entity_poly.type
_entity_poly.pdbx_seq_one_letter_code
_entity_poly.pdbx_strand_id
1 'polypeptide(L)'
;TGFMGKIQDRFATYGVERDFEQMVQVASTVKGCSGLEVVYPQQVQDPVKAQEILKKYGMGVAALNVNVKGEPKWLYGSVSSPDAKVRAEAVEYMKTGLDYAAVLGCNKVTIAFLNDGSDYPFEFDFERAFNDAVACVREAAAYRPDVRLSLEYKPSEPRVHCFLNNAGKMAYFCEKVGLDNVGVTL
;
A
#
# COMPACT_ATOMS: atom_id res chain seq x y z
N THR A 1 4.15 -6.40 9.74
CA THR A 1 5.61 -6.60 9.97
C THR A 1 6.33 -5.35 10.43
N GLY A 2 5.94 -4.13 9.99
CA GLY A 2 6.63 -2.88 10.34
C GLY A 2 6.91 -2.72 11.84
N PHE A 3 5.98 -3.07 12.70
CA PHE A 3 6.15 -2.98 14.16
C PHE A 3 7.21 -3.94 14.75
N MET A 4 7.68 -4.91 14.00
CA MET A 4 8.74 -5.84 14.42
C MET A 4 10.14 -5.34 14.09
N GLY A 5 10.26 -4.20 13.41
CA GLY A 5 11.50 -3.60 12.98
C GLY A 5 11.74 -2.20 13.54
N LYS A 6 12.60 -1.46 12.84
CA LYS A 6 12.84 -0.04 13.10
C LYS A 6 11.66 0.78 12.59
N ILE A 7 11.12 1.60 13.45
CA ILE A 7 9.99 2.49 13.16
C ILE A 7 10.47 3.93 13.22
N GLN A 8 10.08 4.72 12.24
CA GLN A 8 10.30 6.15 12.22
C GLN A 8 8.96 6.85 12.05
N ASP A 9 8.65 7.72 12.98
CA ASP A 9 7.59 8.71 12.84
C ASP A 9 8.19 10.12 12.71
N ARG A 10 7.37 11.16 12.74
CA ARG A 10 7.82 12.55 12.62
C ARG A 10 8.58 13.07 13.85
N PHE A 11 8.57 12.37 14.96
CA PHE A 11 9.18 12.81 16.22
C PHE A 11 10.44 12.02 16.56
N ALA A 12 10.47 10.75 16.29
CA ALA A 12 11.54 9.85 16.73
C ALA A 12 11.71 8.64 15.83
N THR A 13 12.87 8.03 15.94
CA THR A 13 13.17 6.69 15.42
C THR A 13 13.33 5.76 16.61
N TYR A 14 12.63 4.63 16.61
CA TYR A 14 12.67 3.62 17.67
C TYR A 14 12.56 2.21 17.11
N GLY A 15 12.75 1.22 17.98
CA GLY A 15 12.83 -0.18 17.57
C GLY A 15 14.25 -0.58 17.16
N VAL A 16 14.37 -1.80 16.65
CA VAL A 16 15.65 -2.40 16.26
C VAL A 16 15.61 -2.72 14.77
N GLU A 17 16.68 -2.41 14.05
CA GLU A 17 16.79 -2.78 12.65
C GLU A 17 16.80 -4.31 12.51
N ARG A 18 15.91 -4.83 11.68
CA ARG A 18 15.76 -6.26 11.42
C ARG A 18 15.48 -6.47 9.93
N ASP A 19 16.04 -7.53 9.38
CA ASP A 19 15.65 -8.03 8.07
C ASP A 19 14.26 -8.71 8.12
N PHE A 20 13.74 -9.10 6.96
CA PHE A 20 12.41 -9.69 6.86
C PHE A 20 12.27 -10.98 7.68
N GLU A 21 13.27 -11.87 7.62
CA GLU A 21 13.24 -13.13 8.34
C GLU A 21 13.24 -12.91 9.87
N GLN A 22 14.08 -12.00 10.36
CA GLN A 22 14.11 -11.63 11.77
C GLN A 22 12.78 -11.02 12.25
N MET A 23 12.14 -10.19 11.40
CA MET A 23 10.80 -9.64 11.71
C MET A 23 9.74 -10.75 11.81
N VAL A 24 9.74 -11.71 10.89
CA VAL A 24 8.82 -12.86 10.91
C VAL A 24 9.09 -13.73 12.14
N GLN A 25 10.34 -13.98 12.48
CA GLN A 25 10.72 -14.72 13.68
C GLN A 25 10.19 -14.06 14.97
N VAL A 26 10.37 -12.75 15.11
CA VAL A 26 9.83 -12.02 16.28
C VAL A 26 8.31 -12.10 16.31
N ALA A 27 7.64 -11.90 15.18
CA ALA A 27 6.18 -11.98 15.11
C ALA A 27 5.64 -13.36 15.51
N SER A 28 6.33 -14.43 15.15
CA SER A 28 5.92 -15.80 15.48
C SER A 28 5.95 -16.10 16.99
N THR A 29 6.65 -15.29 17.78
CA THR A 29 6.66 -15.41 19.26
C THR A 29 5.45 -14.75 19.92
N VAL A 30 4.68 -13.94 19.18
CA VAL A 30 3.51 -13.24 19.72
C VAL A 30 2.34 -14.19 19.81
N LYS A 31 1.88 -14.45 21.04
CA LYS A 31 0.76 -15.37 21.28
C LYS A 31 -0.51 -14.93 20.53
N GLY A 32 -1.05 -15.82 19.72
CA GLY A 32 -2.25 -15.58 18.93
C GLY A 32 -2.00 -14.89 17.58
N CYS A 33 -0.77 -14.52 17.25
CA CYS A 33 -0.41 -14.00 15.94
C CYS A 33 -0.13 -15.16 14.98
N SER A 34 -0.94 -15.32 13.96
CA SER A 34 -0.79 -16.38 12.92
C SER A 34 -0.58 -15.84 11.52
N GLY A 35 -0.69 -14.52 11.31
CA GLY A 35 -0.53 -13.90 10.01
C GLY A 35 -0.02 -12.47 10.09
N LEU A 36 0.62 -12.03 9.03
CA LEU A 36 1.27 -10.72 8.94
C LEU A 36 0.75 -9.95 7.72
N GLU A 37 0.67 -8.65 7.85
CA GLU A 37 0.74 -7.77 6.69
C GLU A 37 2.22 -7.55 6.34
N VAL A 38 2.57 -7.82 5.10
CA VAL A 38 3.94 -7.66 4.56
C VAL A 38 3.97 -6.52 3.54
N VAL A 39 5.14 -5.93 3.30
CA VAL A 39 5.27 -4.70 2.49
C VAL A 39 6.11 -4.94 1.23
N TYR A 40 5.54 -4.66 0.07
CA TYR A 40 6.23 -4.59 -1.21
C TYR A 40 6.53 -3.11 -1.56
N PRO A 41 7.73 -2.78 -2.05
CA PRO A 41 8.88 -3.65 -2.31
C PRO A 41 9.86 -3.81 -1.13
N GLN A 42 9.70 -3.09 -0.01
CA GLN A 42 10.72 -2.98 1.04
C GLN A 42 11.04 -4.31 1.74
N GLN A 43 10.04 -5.15 1.94
CA GLN A 43 10.20 -6.42 2.66
C GLN A 43 10.11 -7.63 1.74
N VAL A 44 9.28 -7.56 0.72
CA VAL A 44 9.03 -8.65 -0.22
C VAL A 44 9.45 -8.20 -1.61
N GLN A 45 10.66 -8.58 -2.04
CA GLN A 45 11.14 -8.40 -3.41
C GLN A 45 11.01 -9.69 -4.23
N ASP A 46 11.00 -10.84 -3.56
CA ASP A 46 10.81 -12.16 -4.11
C ASP A 46 9.73 -12.88 -3.29
N PRO A 47 8.50 -13.05 -3.82
CA PRO A 47 7.40 -13.60 -3.05
C PRO A 47 7.57 -15.10 -2.73
N VAL A 48 8.36 -15.84 -3.53
CA VAL A 48 8.63 -17.27 -3.28
C VAL A 48 9.53 -17.40 -2.05
N LYS A 49 10.63 -16.65 -2.00
CA LYS A 49 11.51 -16.62 -0.82
C LYS A 49 10.79 -16.12 0.43
N ALA A 50 9.95 -15.08 0.28
CA ALA A 50 9.16 -14.59 1.41
C ALA A 50 8.19 -15.66 1.93
N GLN A 51 7.55 -16.43 1.05
CA GLN A 51 6.67 -17.53 1.42
C GLN A 51 7.43 -18.66 2.16
N GLU A 52 8.64 -19.01 1.71
CA GLU A 52 9.49 -20.00 2.39
C GLU A 52 9.84 -19.57 3.81
N ILE A 53 10.22 -18.29 4.01
CA ILE A 53 10.49 -17.72 5.33
C ILE A 53 9.24 -17.79 6.22
N LEU A 54 8.10 -17.36 5.72
CA LEU A 54 6.85 -17.39 6.47
C LEU A 54 6.47 -18.82 6.90
N LYS A 55 6.55 -19.77 5.98
CA LYS A 55 6.30 -21.20 6.27
C LYS A 55 7.25 -21.76 7.35
N LYS A 56 8.53 -21.40 7.30
CA LYS A 56 9.54 -21.81 8.30
C LYS A 56 9.12 -21.47 9.73
N TYR A 57 8.44 -20.33 9.92
CA TYR A 57 7.98 -19.86 11.23
C TYR A 57 6.47 -20.09 11.48
N GLY A 58 5.79 -20.84 10.61
CA GLY A 58 4.35 -21.12 10.76
C GLY A 58 3.45 -19.89 10.61
N MET A 59 3.89 -18.87 9.89
CA MET A 59 3.16 -17.62 9.69
C MET A 59 2.49 -17.57 8.32
N GLY A 60 1.27 -17.02 8.28
CA GLY A 60 0.55 -16.69 7.04
C GLY A 60 0.68 -15.21 6.66
N VAL A 61 0.13 -14.86 5.48
CA VAL A 61 -0.02 -13.46 5.03
C VAL A 61 -1.49 -13.06 5.12
N ALA A 62 -1.77 -12.04 5.91
CA ALA A 62 -3.11 -11.47 6.07
C ALA A 62 -3.42 -10.43 4.98
N ALA A 63 -2.41 -9.67 4.58
CA ALA A 63 -2.45 -8.71 3.48
C ALA A 63 -1.03 -8.42 2.98
N LEU A 64 -0.92 -7.98 1.72
CA LEU A 64 0.30 -7.39 1.18
C LEU A 64 0.07 -5.89 0.98
N ASN A 65 0.89 -5.07 1.63
CA ASN A 65 0.85 -3.62 1.46
C ASN A 65 1.76 -3.20 0.31
N VAL A 66 1.20 -2.46 -0.66
CA VAL A 66 1.98 -1.85 -1.74
C VAL A 66 2.40 -0.45 -1.33
N ASN A 67 3.70 -0.21 -1.25
CA ASN A 67 4.25 1.07 -0.83
C ASN A 67 4.67 1.92 -2.04
N VAL A 68 3.87 2.95 -2.32
CA VAL A 68 4.12 3.96 -3.36
C VAL A 68 4.43 5.35 -2.74
N LYS A 69 5.12 5.37 -1.60
CA LYS A 69 5.45 6.60 -0.86
C LYS A 69 6.91 6.72 -0.43
N GLY A 70 7.62 5.61 -0.31
CA GLY A 70 8.95 5.56 0.33
C GLY A 70 10.12 5.97 -0.56
N GLU A 71 9.90 6.24 -1.84
CA GLU A 71 10.94 6.58 -2.80
C GLU A 71 10.79 8.02 -3.31
N PRO A 72 11.89 8.71 -3.69
CA PRO A 72 11.84 10.11 -4.16
C PRO A 72 10.91 10.36 -5.34
N LYS A 73 10.72 9.38 -6.22
CA LYS A 73 9.82 9.47 -7.36
C LYS A 73 8.35 9.71 -6.99
N TRP A 74 7.94 9.30 -5.78
CA TRP A 74 6.59 9.49 -5.25
C TRP A 74 6.38 10.83 -4.56
N LEU A 75 7.39 11.71 -4.54
CA LEU A 75 7.33 12.97 -3.79
C LEU A 75 6.11 13.83 -4.14
N TYR A 76 5.70 13.88 -5.39
CA TYR A 76 4.55 14.67 -5.86
C TYR A 76 3.31 13.84 -6.17
N GLY A 77 3.13 12.76 -5.43
CA GLY A 77 2.04 11.82 -5.60
C GLY A 77 2.42 10.59 -6.41
N SER A 78 1.60 9.57 -6.32
CA SER A 78 1.68 8.32 -7.06
C SER A 78 0.62 8.27 -8.16
N VAL A 79 -0.58 7.84 -7.83
CA VAL A 79 -1.72 7.72 -8.78
C VAL A 79 -2.31 9.07 -9.20
N SER A 80 -2.12 10.12 -8.41
CA SER A 80 -2.55 11.50 -8.71
C SER A 80 -1.42 12.38 -9.25
N SER A 81 -0.21 11.84 -9.41
CA SER A 81 0.95 12.59 -9.91
C SER A 81 0.62 13.33 -11.22
N PRO A 82 1.12 14.57 -11.42
CA PRO A 82 1.03 15.24 -12.72
C PRO A 82 1.82 14.53 -13.80
N ASP A 83 2.86 13.76 -13.44
CA ASP A 83 3.67 13.00 -14.40
C ASP A 83 3.01 11.64 -14.71
N ALA A 84 2.62 11.46 -15.97
CA ALA A 84 2.01 10.22 -16.45
C ALA A 84 2.93 8.99 -16.31
N LYS A 85 4.27 9.16 -16.35
CA LYS A 85 5.22 8.06 -16.16
C LYS A 85 5.19 7.57 -14.72
N VAL A 86 5.11 8.49 -13.76
CA VAL A 86 4.99 8.15 -12.34
C VAL A 86 3.67 7.43 -12.07
N ARG A 87 2.56 7.87 -12.67
CA ARG A 87 1.28 7.18 -12.56
C ARG A 87 1.32 5.76 -13.15
N ALA A 88 1.91 5.61 -14.34
CA ALA A 88 2.08 4.27 -14.95
C ALA A 88 2.92 3.34 -14.07
N GLU A 89 3.99 3.85 -13.47
CA GLU A 89 4.81 3.07 -12.55
C GLU A 89 4.04 2.68 -11.27
N ALA A 90 3.20 3.55 -10.74
CA ALA A 90 2.32 3.22 -9.62
C ALA A 90 1.33 2.09 -9.96
N VAL A 91 0.80 2.08 -11.18
CA VAL A 91 -0.05 0.98 -11.68
C VAL A 91 0.73 -0.34 -11.73
N GLU A 92 1.96 -0.33 -12.25
CA GLU A 92 2.80 -1.54 -12.28
C GLU A 92 3.18 -2.05 -10.88
N TYR A 93 3.41 -1.15 -9.92
CA TYR A 93 3.60 -1.54 -8.52
C TYR A 93 2.35 -2.22 -7.94
N MET A 94 1.15 -1.70 -8.22
CA MET A 94 -0.10 -2.31 -7.80
C MET A 94 -0.29 -3.70 -8.44
N LYS A 95 -0.08 -3.84 -9.76
CA LYS A 95 -0.18 -5.12 -10.48
C LYS A 95 0.80 -6.16 -9.91
N THR A 96 2.06 -5.76 -9.69
CA THR A 96 3.08 -6.61 -9.06
C THR A 96 2.66 -7.05 -7.66
N GLY A 97 2.12 -6.13 -6.86
CA GLY A 97 1.60 -6.45 -5.54
C GLY A 97 0.44 -7.45 -5.57
N LEU A 98 -0.47 -7.32 -6.54
CA LEU A 98 -1.57 -8.25 -6.74
C LEU A 98 -1.06 -9.66 -7.11
N ASP A 99 -0.06 -9.78 -7.99
CA ASP A 99 0.57 -11.06 -8.32
C ASP A 99 1.30 -11.68 -7.13
N TYR A 100 2.04 -10.85 -6.38
CA TYR A 100 2.75 -11.31 -5.19
C TYR A 100 1.79 -11.79 -4.09
N ALA A 101 0.66 -11.11 -3.91
CA ALA A 101 -0.37 -11.55 -2.97
C ALA A 101 -0.88 -12.95 -3.30
N ALA A 102 -1.11 -13.24 -4.59
CA ALA A 102 -1.53 -14.57 -5.03
C ALA A 102 -0.48 -15.64 -4.75
N VAL A 103 0.82 -15.38 -5.03
CA VAL A 103 1.91 -16.31 -4.71
C VAL A 103 2.03 -16.55 -3.21
N LEU A 104 1.83 -15.52 -2.39
CA LEU A 104 1.86 -15.61 -0.93
C LEU A 104 0.62 -16.29 -0.32
N GLY A 105 -0.37 -16.65 -1.15
CA GLY A 105 -1.62 -17.25 -0.69
C GLY A 105 -2.55 -16.27 0.01
N CYS A 106 -2.43 -14.97 -0.30
CA CYS A 106 -3.23 -13.89 0.23
C CYS A 106 -4.15 -13.32 -0.86
N ASN A 107 -5.41 -13.03 -0.52
CA ASN A 107 -6.38 -12.47 -1.46
C ASN A 107 -6.61 -10.96 -1.26
N LYS A 108 -5.72 -10.28 -0.56
CA LYS A 108 -5.87 -8.85 -0.23
C LYS A 108 -4.56 -8.09 -0.37
N VAL A 109 -4.60 -7.04 -1.16
CA VAL A 109 -3.58 -5.99 -1.23
C VAL A 109 -4.11 -4.75 -0.56
N THR A 110 -3.30 -4.11 0.29
CA THR A 110 -3.60 -2.80 0.89
C THR A 110 -2.69 -1.74 0.27
N ILE A 111 -3.19 -0.52 0.14
CA ILE A 111 -2.41 0.62 -0.34
C ILE A 111 -2.93 1.91 0.25
N ALA A 112 -2.00 2.77 0.66
CA ALA A 112 -2.29 4.13 1.10
C ALA A 112 -1.55 5.14 0.21
N PHE A 113 -2.28 6.06 -0.41
CA PHE A 113 -1.74 7.10 -1.29
C PHE A 113 -1.30 8.32 -0.48
N LEU A 114 -0.27 8.17 0.35
CA LEU A 114 0.08 9.14 1.37
C LEU A 114 0.75 10.41 0.84
N ASN A 115 1.46 10.32 -0.29
CA ASN A 115 2.09 11.47 -0.93
C ASN A 115 1.16 12.17 -1.92
N ASP A 116 -0.01 11.56 -2.20
CA ASP A 116 -1.03 12.13 -3.08
C ASP A 116 -1.81 13.20 -2.31
N GLY A 117 -1.69 14.44 -2.75
CA GLY A 117 -2.28 15.61 -2.10
C GLY A 117 -1.45 16.87 -2.32
N SER A 118 -1.69 17.88 -1.49
CA SER A 118 -1.04 19.19 -1.56
C SER A 118 -0.71 19.75 -0.18
N ASP A 119 0.26 20.66 -0.12
CA ASP A 119 0.56 21.42 1.09
C ASP A 119 -0.12 22.79 1.05
N TYR A 120 -0.47 23.28 -0.14
CA TYR A 120 -1.18 24.56 -0.36
C TYR A 120 -2.43 24.35 -1.22
N PRO A 121 -3.55 25.08 -0.96
CA PRO A 121 -4.83 24.86 -1.61
C PRO A 121 -4.84 24.98 -3.14
N PHE A 122 -4.01 25.84 -3.72
CA PHE A 122 -3.97 26.11 -5.16
C PHE A 122 -2.82 25.39 -5.90
N GLU A 123 -2.10 24.51 -5.23
CA GLU A 123 -1.00 23.74 -5.78
C GLU A 123 -1.48 22.53 -6.60
N PHE A 124 -2.74 22.14 -6.43
CA PHE A 124 -3.25 20.85 -6.83
C PHE A 124 -4.52 20.97 -7.68
N ASP A 125 -4.46 20.49 -8.92
CA ASP A 125 -5.64 20.31 -9.76
C ASP A 125 -6.41 19.06 -9.30
N PHE A 126 -7.40 19.29 -8.46
CA PHE A 126 -8.14 18.23 -7.79
C PHE A 126 -8.96 17.35 -8.76
N GLU A 127 -9.58 17.95 -9.78
CA GLU A 127 -10.41 17.22 -10.74
C GLU A 127 -9.55 16.30 -11.62
N ARG A 128 -8.47 16.83 -12.17
CA ARG A 128 -7.51 16.03 -12.94
C ARG A 128 -6.97 14.89 -12.10
N ALA A 129 -6.45 15.19 -10.91
CA ALA A 129 -5.84 14.23 -10.02
C ALA A 129 -6.81 13.12 -9.59
N PHE A 130 -8.08 13.47 -9.36
CA PHE A 130 -9.12 12.50 -9.03
C PHE A 130 -9.37 11.53 -10.19
N ASN A 131 -9.55 12.08 -11.41
CA ASN A 131 -9.81 11.28 -12.60
C ASN A 131 -8.61 10.38 -12.95
N ASP A 132 -7.38 10.90 -12.87
CA ASP A 132 -6.15 10.14 -13.07
C ASP A 132 -6.03 8.99 -12.06
N ALA A 133 -6.27 9.26 -10.77
CA ALA A 133 -6.20 8.24 -9.72
C ALA A 133 -7.26 7.15 -9.90
N VAL A 134 -8.50 7.52 -10.26
CA VAL A 134 -9.56 6.55 -10.57
C VAL A 134 -9.16 5.65 -11.74
N ALA A 135 -8.59 6.21 -12.80
CA ALA A 135 -8.14 5.45 -13.97
C ALA A 135 -7.01 4.46 -13.59
N CYS A 136 -6.01 4.91 -12.81
CA CYS A 136 -4.90 4.08 -12.37
C CYS A 136 -5.36 2.90 -11.50
N VAL A 137 -6.22 3.17 -10.50
CA VAL A 137 -6.71 2.12 -9.62
C VAL A 137 -7.61 1.13 -10.36
N ARG A 138 -8.47 1.62 -11.26
CA ARG A 138 -9.31 0.77 -12.11
C ARG A 138 -8.48 -0.16 -12.99
N GLU A 139 -7.43 0.36 -13.63
CA GLU A 139 -6.53 -0.44 -14.46
C GLU A 139 -5.84 -1.54 -13.64
N ALA A 140 -5.28 -1.20 -12.50
CA ALA A 140 -4.60 -2.17 -11.64
C ALA A 140 -5.58 -3.22 -11.10
N ALA A 141 -6.75 -2.84 -10.62
CA ALA A 141 -7.72 -3.77 -10.04
C ALA A 141 -8.36 -4.70 -11.09
N ALA A 142 -8.58 -4.21 -12.31
CA ALA A 142 -9.08 -5.02 -13.43
C ALA A 142 -8.09 -6.11 -13.87
N TYR A 143 -6.79 -5.92 -13.64
CA TYR A 143 -5.75 -6.90 -13.96
C TYR A 143 -5.90 -8.21 -13.16
N ARG A 144 -6.27 -8.12 -11.88
CA ARG A 144 -6.47 -9.29 -10.99
C ARG A 144 -7.78 -9.16 -10.20
N PRO A 145 -8.92 -9.46 -10.85
CA PRO A 145 -10.24 -9.33 -10.20
C PRO A 145 -10.47 -10.34 -9.06
N ASP A 146 -9.65 -11.39 -8.97
CA ASP A 146 -9.65 -12.40 -7.93
C ASP A 146 -8.96 -11.93 -6.63
N VAL A 147 -8.21 -10.83 -6.65
CA VAL A 147 -7.54 -10.25 -5.49
C VAL A 147 -8.18 -8.91 -5.12
N ARG A 148 -8.46 -8.71 -3.84
CA ARG A 148 -9.03 -7.45 -3.33
C ARG A 148 -7.97 -6.37 -3.23
N LEU A 149 -8.27 -5.20 -3.76
CA LEU A 149 -7.49 -3.98 -3.57
C LEU A 149 -8.18 -3.09 -2.55
N SER A 150 -7.62 -3.01 -1.35
CA SER A 150 -8.17 -2.27 -0.21
C SER A 150 -7.42 -0.96 -0.03
N LEU A 151 -8.13 0.15 -0.16
CA LEU A 151 -7.58 1.50 -0.14
C LEU A 151 -7.71 2.11 1.26
N GLU A 152 -6.59 2.56 1.81
CA GLU A 152 -6.53 3.21 3.12
C GLU A 152 -6.56 4.73 2.95
N TYR A 153 -7.48 5.41 3.65
CA TYR A 153 -7.48 6.86 3.73
C TYR A 153 -6.61 7.36 4.89
N LYS A 154 -6.06 8.56 4.75
CA LYS A 154 -5.31 9.22 5.81
C LYS A 154 -5.67 10.70 5.87
N PRO A 155 -6.05 11.25 7.04
CA PRO A 155 -6.45 12.66 7.15
C PRO A 155 -5.36 13.64 6.77
N SER A 156 -4.11 13.38 7.17
CA SER A 156 -2.93 14.19 6.91
C SER A 156 -1.66 13.35 7.06
N GLU A 157 -0.51 13.88 6.73
CA GLU A 157 0.81 13.25 6.72
C GLU A 157 1.04 12.26 5.56
N PRO A 158 2.16 12.47 4.84
CA PRO A 158 3.11 13.59 4.99
C PRO A 158 2.56 14.93 4.51
N ARG A 159 1.51 14.93 3.65
CA ARG A 159 0.88 16.13 3.14
C ARG A 159 -0.07 16.76 4.15
N VAL A 160 -0.14 18.10 4.16
CA VAL A 160 -1.13 18.82 4.97
C VAL A 160 -2.54 18.49 4.54
N HIS A 161 -2.76 18.42 3.23
CA HIS A 161 -4.04 18.08 2.60
C HIS A 161 -3.89 16.76 1.82
N CYS A 162 -4.04 15.62 2.49
CA CYS A 162 -4.08 14.34 1.80
C CYS A 162 -5.30 14.28 0.86
N PHE A 163 -5.09 13.71 -0.32
CA PHE A 163 -6.08 13.65 -1.39
C PHE A 163 -7.33 12.86 -0.98
N LEU A 164 -7.15 11.62 -0.51
CA LEU A 164 -8.21 10.76 0.02
C LEU A 164 -8.11 10.75 1.55
N ASN A 165 -8.69 11.76 2.19
CA ASN A 165 -8.42 12.10 3.59
C ASN A 165 -9.51 11.67 4.59
N ASN A 166 -10.57 11.03 4.14
CA ASN A 166 -11.62 10.51 5.01
C ASN A 166 -12.41 9.37 4.34
N ALA A 167 -13.14 8.62 5.16
CA ALA A 167 -13.90 7.46 4.73
C ALA A 167 -14.94 7.78 3.63
N GLY A 168 -15.63 8.93 3.70
CA GLY A 168 -16.62 9.32 2.72
C GLY A 168 -16.02 9.58 1.33
N LYS A 169 -14.90 10.30 1.27
CA LYS A 169 -14.17 10.50 0.00
C LYS A 169 -13.65 9.19 -0.56
N MET A 170 -13.12 8.32 0.31
CA MET A 170 -12.60 7.02 -0.14
C MET A 170 -13.73 6.12 -0.65
N ALA A 171 -14.89 6.10 0.01
CA ALA A 171 -16.05 5.35 -0.46
C ALA A 171 -16.53 5.85 -1.82
N TYR A 172 -16.64 7.17 -1.98
CA TYR A 172 -16.98 7.78 -3.27
C TYR A 172 -15.96 7.46 -4.36
N PHE A 173 -14.67 7.48 -4.01
CA PHE A 173 -13.60 7.09 -4.92
C PHE A 173 -13.73 5.63 -5.38
N CYS A 174 -13.97 4.70 -4.46
CA CYS A 174 -14.21 3.29 -4.79
C CYS A 174 -15.43 3.12 -5.70
N GLU A 175 -16.52 3.86 -5.44
CA GLU A 175 -17.69 3.87 -6.32
C GLU A 175 -17.34 4.34 -7.74
N LYS A 176 -16.50 5.38 -7.87
CA LYS A 176 -16.03 5.85 -9.17
C LYS A 176 -15.08 4.89 -9.88
N VAL A 177 -14.29 4.13 -9.14
CA VAL A 177 -13.50 3.01 -9.71
C VAL A 177 -14.45 1.95 -10.28
N GLY A 178 -15.55 1.62 -9.61
CA GLY A 178 -16.63 0.79 -10.14
C GLY A 178 -16.29 -0.68 -10.35
N LEU A 179 -15.42 -1.25 -9.49
CA LEU A 179 -15.03 -2.66 -9.51
C LEU A 179 -15.27 -3.30 -8.15
N ASP A 180 -15.87 -4.50 -8.13
CA ASP A 180 -16.28 -5.21 -6.91
C ASP A 180 -15.10 -5.64 -6.01
N ASN A 181 -13.91 -5.76 -6.60
CA ASN A 181 -12.69 -6.10 -5.86
C ASN A 181 -11.94 -4.89 -5.28
N VAL A 182 -12.50 -3.67 -5.39
CA VAL A 182 -11.95 -2.45 -4.81
C VAL A 182 -12.80 -2.00 -3.62
N GLY A 183 -12.16 -1.71 -2.49
CA GLY A 183 -12.87 -1.29 -1.29
C GLY A 183 -12.01 -0.48 -0.34
N VAL A 184 -12.62 -0.01 0.74
CA VAL A 184 -11.98 0.77 1.80
C VAL A 184 -11.40 -0.15 2.86
N THR A 185 -10.20 0.15 3.37
CA THR A 185 -9.67 -0.39 4.62
C THR A 185 -9.49 0.73 5.64
N LEU A 186 -9.65 0.39 6.92
CA LEU A 186 -9.54 1.30 8.06
C LEU A 186 -8.35 0.91 8.90
#